data_15e3dfc6f55fb1f37b06af775cda3af5
#
_entry.id   15e3dfc6f55fb1f37b06af775cda3af5
#
_cell.length_a   1.000
_cell.length_b   1.000
_cell.length_c   1.000
_cell.angle_alpha   90.00
_cell.angle_beta   90.00
_cell.angle_gamma   90.00
#
_symmetry.space_group_name_H-M   'P 1'
#
loop_
_entity.id
_entity.type
_entity.pdbx_description
1 polymer ?
#
loop_
_entity_poly.entity_id
_entity_poly.type
_entity_poly.pdbx_seq_one_letter_code
_entity_poly.pdbx_strand_id
1 'polypeptide(L)'
;GIGVISGRGALIGRDPQPLATALIDDDLLLLASGRGVLEQSLDVSQLKDQHQLGDQRLQQNVADLGDGVAVLTASPAAMQRWLQLPAVLTERSDLAGLVASLRPDGATLAADAVVAFRDKLSPEPWQPLNDLSETAGGRALWLAQLQNPSRLLDSDDQHPLAQWLGPLLRSHLQGQAAAATVVELDDGPLLWQHQSDGWLLTTSREQPQQALVDVQLQEQGLSRSELDGDGERLAVWTRLVRQRGRTAGLEAQLAIAQAHAASVDWWGETLIALKHRQDTRGVQPRLRQWQAISSDGRPAQALLLAAEPSQDLLAAWQPWAFVQALAGQSMKGQVQGLSLVVDVDQQDDVGSKLPLHVRLDLG
;
A
#
# COMPACT_ATOMS: atom_id res chain seq x y z
N GLY A 1 1.47 43.65 -5.82
CA GLY A 1 2.91 43.60 -6.16
C GLY A 1 3.50 42.26 -5.82
N ILE A 2 4.35 41.70 -6.68
CA ILE A 2 5.00 40.40 -6.43
C ILE A 2 6.35 40.65 -5.74
N GLY A 3 6.48 40.20 -4.50
CA GLY A 3 7.78 40.19 -3.80
C GLY A 3 8.40 38.81 -3.86
N VAL A 4 9.61 38.67 -4.44
CA VAL A 4 10.34 37.40 -4.43
C VAL A 4 11.40 37.44 -3.32
N ILE A 5 11.30 36.56 -2.37
CA ILE A 5 12.28 36.39 -1.30
C ILE A 5 12.98 35.05 -1.53
N SER A 6 14.29 35.06 -1.76
CA SER A 6 15.10 33.84 -1.82
C SER A 6 15.70 33.54 -0.43
N GLY A 7 15.31 32.44 0.17
CA GLY A 7 15.85 31.94 1.42
C GLY A 7 16.57 30.60 1.24
N ARG A 8 17.58 30.31 2.06
CA ARG A 8 18.19 28.97 2.15
C ARG A 8 17.44 28.17 3.20
N GLY A 9 16.57 27.30 2.78
CA GLY A 9 16.01 26.26 3.66
C GLY A 9 16.98 25.10 3.79
N ALA A 10 17.37 24.74 5.01
CA ALA A 10 18.14 23.52 5.27
C ALA A 10 17.19 22.32 5.20
N LEU A 11 17.10 21.67 4.05
CA LEU A 11 16.58 20.30 3.97
C LEU A 11 17.68 19.36 4.51
N ILE A 12 17.37 18.60 5.53
CA ILE A 12 18.29 17.62 6.14
C ILE A 12 18.51 16.50 5.12
N GLY A 13 19.62 16.55 4.41
CA GLY A 13 20.08 15.54 3.46
C GLY A 13 20.83 16.16 2.30
N ARG A 14 22.14 16.06 2.28
CA ARG A 14 23.12 16.31 1.21
C ARG A 14 22.75 17.44 0.24
N ASP A 15 23.19 18.61 0.52
CA ASP A 15 23.05 19.90 -0.17
C ASP A 15 21.69 20.62 0.05
N PRO A 16 21.71 21.77 0.71
CA PRO A 16 20.53 22.60 0.88
C PRO A 16 20.08 23.11 -0.49
N GLN A 17 18.97 22.57 -0.99
CA GLN A 17 18.33 23.14 -2.19
C GLN A 17 17.71 24.48 -1.79
N PRO A 18 17.95 25.56 -2.56
CA PRO A 18 17.39 26.86 -2.26
C PRO A 18 15.87 26.80 -2.47
N LEU A 19 15.09 27.09 -1.43
CA LEU A 19 13.66 27.35 -1.55
C LEU A 19 13.48 28.76 -2.12
N ALA A 20 12.69 28.86 -3.18
CA ALA A 20 12.22 30.11 -3.73
C ALA A 20 10.80 30.38 -3.23
N THR A 21 10.53 31.61 -2.80
CA THR A 21 9.22 32.02 -2.31
C THR A 21 8.73 33.24 -3.04
N ALA A 22 7.43 33.32 -3.28
CA ALA A 22 6.77 34.53 -3.77
C ALA A 22 5.50 34.77 -2.96
N LEU A 23 5.23 36.03 -2.63
CA LEU A 23 3.98 36.48 -2.06
C LEU A 23 3.19 37.22 -3.14
N ILE A 24 1.97 36.80 -3.37
CA ILE A 24 1.05 37.37 -4.38
C ILE A 24 -0.08 38.05 -3.64
N ASP A 25 -0.26 39.33 -3.89
CA ASP A 25 -1.35 40.18 -3.37
C ASP A 25 -1.59 40.09 -1.84
N ASP A 26 -0.50 39.79 -1.09
CA ASP A 26 -0.45 39.64 0.37
C ASP A 26 -1.25 38.47 0.95
N ASP A 27 -1.94 37.69 0.13
CA ASP A 27 -2.81 36.58 0.57
C ASP A 27 -2.26 35.20 0.19
N LEU A 28 -1.44 35.07 -0.90
CA LEU A 28 -0.96 33.78 -1.40
C LEU A 28 0.57 33.68 -1.33
N LEU A 29 1.05 32.78 -0.49
CA LEU A 29 2.46 32.42 -0.42
C LEU A 29 2.76 31.21 -1.32
N LEU A 30 3.58 31.41 -2.36
CA LEU A 30 4.12 30.32 -3.17
C LEU A 30 5.48 29.89 -2.66
N LEU A 31 5.67 28.58 -2.52
CA LEU A 31 6.93 27.92 -2.15
C LEU A 31 7.32 26.97 -3.29
N ALA A 32 8.54 27.07 -3.76
CA ALA A 32 9.06 26.20 -4.81
C ALA A 32 10.47 25.68 -4.45
N SER A 33 10.80 24.50 -4.97
CA SER A 33 12.10 23.86 -4.76
C SER A 33 13.26 24.57 -5.50
N GLY A 34 13.02 25.69 -6.14
CA GLY A 34 14.01 26.50 -6.83
C GLY A 34 13.38 27.65 -7.60
N ARG A 35 14.20 28.64 -7.97
CA ARG A 35 13.75 29.84 -8.65
C ARG A 35 13.10 29.54 -10.01
N GLY A 36 13.65 28.63 -10.81
CA GLY A 36 13.09 28.28 -12.11
C GLY A 36 11.70 27.64 -12.00
N VAL A 37 11.47 26.81 -10.97
CA VAL A 37 10.14 26.23 -10.71
C VAL A 37 9.16 27.31 -10.29
N LEU A 38 9.59 28.27 -9.47
CA LEU A 38 8.75 29.39 -9.06
C LEU A 38 8.37 30.29 -10.25
N GLU A 39 9.34 30.64 -11.09
CA GLU A 39 9.11 31.44 -12.29
C GLU A 39 8.13 30.72 -13.24
N GLN A 40 8.33 29.42 -13.48
CA GLN A 40 7.41 28.61 -14.28
C GLN A 40 5.99 28.57 -13.68
N SER A 41 5.86 28.45 -12.37
CA SER A 41 4.56 28.46 -11.69
C SER A 41 3.85 29.80 -11.82
N LEU A 42 4.59 30.91 -11.78
CA LEU A 42 4.07 32.24 -11.98
C LEU A 42 3.63 32.47 -13.44
N ASP A 43 4.43 31.98 -14.39
CA ASP A 43 4.08 32.06 -15.83
C ASP A 43 2.80 31.25 -16.12
N VAL A 44 2.70 30.03 -15.61
CA VAL A 44 1.50 29.16 -15.75
C VAL A 44 0.27 29.81 -15.13
N SER A 45 0.41 30.52 -13.99
CA SER A 45 -0.74 31.20 -13.36
C SER A 45 -1.32 32.31 -14.24
N GLN A 46 -0.54 32.87 -15.18
CA GLN A 46 -0.97 33.90 -16.12
C GLN A 46 -1.55 33.35 -17.42
N LEU A 47 -1.23 32.07 -17.74
CA LEU A 47 -1.63 31.42 -18.99
C LEU A 47 -2.70 30.36 -18.69
N LYS A 48 -3.98 30.72 -18.80
CA LYS A 48 -5.11 29.81 -18.46
C LYS A 48 -5.05 28.45 -19.16
N ASP A 49 -4.49 28.38 -20.36
CA ASP A 49 -4.42 27.16 -21.18
C ASP A 49 -3.28 26.22 -20.77
N GLN A 50 -2.34 26.64 -19.93
CA GLN A 50 -1.21 25.84 -19.46
C GLN A 50 -1.37 25.38 -18.01
N HIS A 51 -2.49 25.68 -17.39
CA HIS A 51 -2.78 25.30 -16.04
C HIS A 51 -2.93 23.77 -15.95
N GLN A 52 -2.24 23.12 -15.00
CA GLN A 52 -2.38 21.68 -14.78
C GLN A 52 -3.84 21.29 -14.46
N LEU A 53 -4.57 22.16 -13.78
CA LEU A 53 -6.01 22.10 -13.60
C LEU A 53 -6.81 22.58 -14.83
N GLY A 54 -6.17 22.85 -15.98
CA GLY A 54 -6.85 23.04 -17.25
C GLY A 54 -7.52 21.76 -17.77
N ASP A 55 -7.09 20.60 -17.30
CA ASP A 55 -7.82 19.36 -17.53
C ASP A 55 -9.09 19.36 -16.67
N GLN A 56 -10.24 19.44 -17.35
CA GLN A 56 -11.57 19.49 -16.71
C GLN A 56 -11.82 18.31 -15.75
N ARG A 57 -11.21 17.15 -16.01
CA ARG A 57 -11.30 15.96 -15.17
C ARG A 57 -10.61 16.18 -13.82
N LEU A 58 -9.40 16.73 -13.83
CA LEU A 58 -8.69 17.03 -12.59
C LEU A 58 -9.43 18.08 -11.77
N GLN A 59 -10.01 19.11 -12.44
CA GLN A 59 -10.87 20.10 -11.76
C GLN A 59 -12.08 19.45 -11.10
N GLN A 60 -12.76 18.57 -11.82
CA GLN A 60 -13.93 17.87 -11.29
C GLN A 60 -13.54 16.95 -10.11
N ASN A 61 -12.44 16.21 -10.22
CA ASN A 61 -11.95 15.38 -9.12
C ASN A 61 -11.57 16.20 -7.89
N VAL A 62 -11.00 17.41 -8.06
CA VAL A 62 -10.76 18.35 -6.93
C VAL A 62 -12.09 18.74 -6.28
N ALA A 63 -13.11 19.06 -7.07
CA ALA A 63 -14.43 19.42 -6.55
C ALA A 63 -15.11 18.26 -5.83
N ASP A 64 -15.00 17.03 -6.37
CA ASP A 64 -15.58 15.81 -5.80
C ASP A 64 -14.92 15.42 -4.46
N LEU A 65 -13.61 15.65 -4.31
CA LEU A 65 -12.88 15.38 -3.07
C LEU A 65 -13.23 16.35 -1.93
N GLY A 66 -13.84 17.48 -2.26
CA GLY A 66 -14.27 18.49 -1.31
C GLY A 66 -13.12 19.31 -0.69
N ASP A 67 -13.50 20.18 0.24
CA ASP A 67 -12.58 21.12 0.87
C ASP A 67 -11.67 20.41 1.89
N GLY A 68 -10.36 20.58 1.70
CA GLY A 68 -9.34 20.17 2.66
C GLY A 68 -8.49 21.37 3.09
N VAL A 69 -7.60 21.16 4.04
CA VAL A 69 -6.59 22.17 4.42
C VAL A 69 -5.51 22.33 3.35
N ALA A 70 -5.38 21.34 2.48
CA ALA A 70 -4.49 21.38 1.32
C ALA A 70 -5.01 20.47 0.21
N VAL A 71 -4.74 20.87 -1.03
CA VAL A 71 -4.95 20.06 -2.22
C VAL A 71 -3.60 19.79 -2.86
N LEU A 72 -3.36 18.51 -3.18
CA LEU A 72 -2.18 18.06 -3.91
C LEU A 72 -2.59 17.65 -5.31
N THR A 73 -1.85 18.10 -6.31
CA THR A 73 -1.94 17.58 -7.68
C THR A 73 -0.59 17.08 -8.14
N ALA A 74 -0.56 15.94 -8.81
CA ALA A 74 0.66 15.36 -9.34
C ALA A 74 0.48 14.88 -10.78
N SER A 75 1.37 15.35 -11.68
CA SER A 75 1.48 14.79 -13.03
C SER A 75 2.08 13.38 -12.99
N PRO A 76 1.95 12.56 -14.05
CA PRO A 76 2.58 11.23 -14.11
C PRO A 76 4.08 11.26 -13.79
N ALA A 77 4.82 12.25 -14.30
CA ALA A 77 6.24 12.42 -14.01
C ALA A 77 6.51 12.77 -12.53
N ALA A 78 5.63 13.55 -11.89
CA ALA A 78 5.71 13.84 -10.47
C ALA A 78 5.36 12.60 -9.63
N MET A 79 4.38 11.82 -10.04
CA MET A 79 4.02 10.56 -9.38
C MET A 79 5.20 9.56 -9.38
N GLN A 80 5.91 9.43 -10.50
CA GLN A 80 7.10 8.60 -10.58
C GLN A 80 8.21 9.11 -9.65
N ARG A 81 8.50 10.40 -9.71
CA ARG A 81 9.63 11.00 -9.00
C ARG A 81 9.40 11.11 -7.49
N TRP A 82 8.21 11.54 -7.07
CA TRP A 82 7.90 11.88 -5.68
C TRP A 82 7.20 10.77 -4.93
N LEU A 83 6.31 10.02 -5.60
CA LEU A 83 5.58 8.90 -5.01
C LEU A 83 6.26 7.56 -5.30
N GLN A 84 7.34 7.56 -6.09
CA GLN A 84 8.11 6.36 -6.48
C GLN A 84 7.24 5.27 -7.11
N LEU A 85 6.18 5.68 -7.83
CA LEU A 85 5.33 4.73 -8.52
C LEU A 85 6.09 4.05 -9.67
N PRO A 86 5.78 2.79 -9.99
CA PRO A 86 6.44 2.06 -11.06
C PRO A 86 6.34 2.77 -12.41
N ALA A 87 7.42 2.74 -13.21
CA ALA A 87 7.45 3.33 -14.54
C ALA A 87 6.33 2.79 -15.44
N VAL A 88 6.04 1.48 -15.35
CA VAL A 88 4.96 0.83 -16.11
C VAL A 88 3.59 1.50 -15.89
N LEU A 89 3.35 2.05 -14.70
CA LEU A 89 2.12 2.79 -14.40
C LEU A 89 2.24 4.25 -14.86
N THR A 90 3.36 4.91 -14.57
CA THR A 90 3.51 6.36 -14.80
C THR A 90 3.80 6.73 -16.26
N GLU A 91 4.24 5.80 -17.08
CA GLU A 91 4.46 5.95 -18.53
C GLU A 91 3.22 5.60 -19.36
N ARG A 92 2.11 5.23 -18.73
CA ARG A 92 0.84 4.99 -19.43
C ARG A 92 0.35 6.26 -20.10
N SER A 93 -0.03 6.17 -21.36
CA SER A 93 -0.56 7.30 -22.14
C SER A 93 -1.93 7.79 -21.65
N ASP A 94 -2.69 6.88 -21.05
CA ASP A 94 -4.03 7.15 -20.49
C ASP A 94 -3.99 7.75 -19.08
N LEU A 95 -2.86 7.72 -18.36
CA LEU A 95 -2.75 8.31 -17.04
C LEU A 95 -2.81 9.84 -17.12
N ALA A 96 -3.82 10.44 -16.50
CA ALA A 96 -3.98 11.89 -16.45
C ALA A 96 -3.19 12.52 -15.30
N GLY A 97 -3.20 11.89 -14.12
CA GLY A 97 -2.51 12.35 -12.92
C GLY A 97 -3.20 11.92 -11.64
N LEU A 98 -2.76 12.51 -10.54
CA LEU A 98 -3.32 12.30 -9.21
C LEU A 98 -3.78 13.63 -8.62
N VAL A 99 -4.91 13.60 -7.95
CA VAL A 99 -5.42 14.69 -7.11
C VAL A 99 -5.67 14.13 -5.72
N ALA A 100 -5.30 14.87 -4.67
CA ALA A 100 -5.58 14.50 -3.30
C ALA A 100 -6.01 15.71 -2.48
N SER A 101 -6.96 15.50 -1.56
CA SER A 101 -7.37 16.45 -0.53
C SER A 101 -6.87 15.98 0.82
N LEU A 102 -6.25 16.87 1.58
CA LEU A 102 -5.68 16.59 2.90
C LEU A 102 -6.58 17.21 3.97
N ARG A 103 -6.97 16.41 4.96
CA ARG A 103 -7.82 16.87 6.07
C ARG A 103 -7.27 16.40 7.42
N PRO A 104 -7.08 17.28 8.38
CA PRO A 104 -6.82 16.88 9.76
C PRO A 104 -8.12 16.38 10.39
N ASP A 105 -8.03 15.27 11.13
CA ASP A 105 -9.13 14.69 11.89
C ASP A 105 -8.59 14.27 13.26
N GLY A 106 -8.66 15.17 14.23
CA GLY A 106 -8.06 15.01 15.55
C GLY A 106 -6.54 14.81 15.46
N ALA A 107 -6.04 13.65 15.92
CA ALA A 107 -4.64 13.26 15.84
C ALA A 107 -4.32 12.51 14.52
N THR A 108 -5.22 12.50 13.56
CA THR A 108 -5.05 11.82 12.28
C THR A 108 -4.94 12.83 11.14
N LEU A 109 -4.07 12.58 10.18
CA LEU A 109 -4.06 13.26 8.90
C LEU A 109 -4.68 12.33 7.86
N ALA A 110 -5.86 12.66 7.37
CA ALA A 110 -6.54 11.95 6.31
C ALA A 110 -6.18 12.56 4.95
N ALA A 111 -5.97 11.70 3.94
CA ALA A 111 -5.84 12.09 2.56
C ALA A 111 -6.79 11.24 1.72
N ASP A 112 -7.73 11.89 1.04
CA ASP A 112 -8.52 11.26 0.01
C ASP A 112 -7.96 11.65 -1.34
N ALA A 113 -7.69 10.68 -2.18
CA ALA A 113 -7.03 10.89 -3.46
C ALA A 113 -7.71 10.13 -4.59
N VAL A 114 -7.51 10.61 -5.80
CA VAL A 114 -7.98 9.96 -7.03
C VAL A 114 -6.83 9.92 -8.02
N VAL A 115 -6.50 8.72 -8.50
CA VAL A 115 -5.70 8.54 -9.71
C VAL A 115 -6.65 8.55 -10.90
N ALA A 116 -6.48 9.52 -11.79
CA ALA A 116 -7.37 9.75 -12.93
C ALA A 116 -6.77 9.20 -14.23
N PHE A 117 -7.59 8.52 -15.02
CA PHE A 117 -7.25 7.99 -16.32
C PHE A 117 -8.15 8.60 -17.41
N ARG A 118 -7.59 8.84 -18.61
CA ARG A 118 -8.31 9.42 -19.75
C ARG A 118 -9.25 8.41 -20.40
N ASP A 119 -8.85 7.14 -20.37
CA ASP A 119 -9.57 6.07 -21.01
C ASP A 119 -10.26 5.17 -19.96
N LYS A 120 -11.21 4.38 -20.40
CA LYS A 120 -11.80 3.34 -19.56
C LYS A 120 -10.76 2.27 -19.30
N LEU A 121 -10.60 1.91 -18.03
CA LEU A 121 -9.76 0.79 -17.63
C LEU A 121 -10.35 -0.53 -18.14
N SER A 122 -9.66 -1.63 -17.89
CA SER A 122 -10.01 -2.97 -18.38
C SER A 122 -11.53 -3.24 -18.30
N PRO A 123 -12.10 -3.98 -19.27
CA PRO A 123 -13.51 -4.39 -19.23
C PRO A 123 -13.87 -5.26 -18.02
N GLU A 124 -12.88 -5.85 -17.37
CA GLU A 124 -13.05 -6.65 -16.16
C GLU A 124 -12.69 -5.81 -14.92
N PRO A 125 -13.71 -5.21 -14.26
CA PRO A 125 -13.49 -4.40 -13.06
C PRO A 125 -12.99 -5.26 -11.90
N TRP A 126 -12.28 -4.64 -10.97
CA TRP A 126 -11.95 -5.29 -9.71
C TRP A 126 -13.21 -5.53 -8.88
N GLN A 127 -13.26 -6.69 -8.25
CA GLN A 127 -14.33 -6.98 -7.32
C GLN A 127 -14.08 -6.23 -5.99
N PRO A 128 -15.15 -5.80 -5.31
CA PRO A 128 -15.02 -5.31 -3.95
C PRO A 128 -14.44 -6.39 -3.04
N LEU A 129 -13.69 -5.94 -2.06
CA LEU A 129 -13.07 -6.79 -1.07
C LEU A 129 -14.13 -7.55 -0.26
N ASN A 130 -14.03 -8.88 -0.24
CA ASN A 130 -14.76 -9.69 0.73
C ASN A 130 -14.00 -9.64 2.05
N ASP A 131 -14.64 -9.09 3.08
CA ASP A 131 -13.97 -8.78 4.34
C ASP A 131 -13.59 -10.05 5.12
N LEU A 132 -12.29 -10.25 5.31
CA LEU A 132 -11.71 -11.26 6.19
C LEU A 132 -11.28 -10.67 7.55
N SER A 133 -11.61 -9.41 7.82
CA SER A 133 -11.13 -8.70 9.02
C SER A 133 -11.59 -9.35 10.33
N GLU A 134 -12.74 -10.03 10.34
CA GLU A 134 -13.21 -10.78 11.52
C GLU A 134 -12.29 -11.96 11.88
N THR A 135 -11.53 -12.45 10.90
CA THR A 135 -10.54 -13.53 11.12
C THR A 135 -9.16 -13.00 11.46
N ALA A 136 -8.94 -11.68 11.41
CA ALA A 136 -7.66 -11.10 11.71
C ALA A 136 -7.30 -11.30 13.18
N GLY A 137 -6.21 -12.00 13.39
CA GLY A 137 -5.65 -12.26 14.71
C GLY A 137 -4.14 -11.98 14.73
N GLY A 138 -3.55 -12.13 15.91
CA GLY A 138 -2.12 -12.00 16.07
C GLY A 138 -1.61 -10.59 16.34
N ARG A 139 -0.28 -10.47 16.38
CA ARG A 139 0.45 -9.22 16.68
C ARG A 139 1.02 -8.62 15.40
N ALA A 140 0.16 -8.30 14.46
CA ALA A 140 0.59 -7.83 13.16
C ALA A 140 1.34 -6.50 13.24
N LEU A 141 2.56 -6.46 12.73
CA LEU A 141 3.32 -5.25 12.45
C LEU A 141 2.73 -4.53 11.22
N TRP A 142 2.32 -5.31 10.24
CA TRP A 142 1.49 -4.85 9.14
C TRP A 142 0.46 -5.91 8.76
N LEU A 143 -0.61 -5.45 8.14
CA LEU A 143 -1.72 -6.26 7.71
C LEU A 143 -2.17 -5.76 6.34
N ALA A 144 -2.21 -6.66 5.36
CA ALA A 144 -2.72 -6.37 4.03
C ALA A 144 -3.90 -7.29 3.74
N GLN A 145 -4.98 -6.72 3.23
CA GLN A 145 -6.08 -7.50 2.68
C GLN A 145 -6.14 -7.25 1.18
N LEU A 146 -6.06 -8.32 0.43
CA LEU A 146 -5.97 -8.33 -1.02
C LEU A 146 -7.17 -9.05 -1.61
N GLN A 147 -7.78 -8.46 -2.62
CA GLN A 147 -8.76 -9.13 -3.46
C GLN A 147 -8.05 -9.62 -4.73
N ASN A 148 -8.25 -10.87 -5.09
CA ASN A 148 -7.63 -11.54 -6.23
C ASN A 148 -6.10 -11.36 -6.30
N PRO A 149 -5.34 -11.88 -5.32
CA PRO A 149 -3.88 -11.72 -5.31
C PRO A 149 -3.19 -12.40 -6.49
N SER A 150 -3.74 -13.51 -7.04
CA SER A 150 -3.26 -14.12 -8.29
C SER A 150 -3.26 -13.12 -9.44
N ARG A 151 -4.35 -12.36 -9.61
CA ARG A 151 -4.47 -11.31 -10.62
C ARG A 151 -3.49 -10.16 -10.40
N LEU A 152 -3.21 -9.78 -9.13
CA LEU A 152 -2.17 -8.78 -8.83
C LEU A 152 -0.78 -9.24 -9.26
N LEU A 153 -0.52 -10.53 -9.22
CA LEU A 153 0.76 -11.15 -9.61
C LEU A 153 0.85 -11.46 -11.11
N ASP A 154 -0.26 -11.39 -11.84
CA ASP A 154 -0.23 -11.56 -13.30
C ASP A 154 0.51 -10.40 -13.95
N SER A 155 1.63 -10.71 -14.61
CA SER A 155 2.45 -9.71 -15.32
C SER A 155 1.78 -9.17 -16.58
N ASP A 156 0.81 -9.90 -17.11
CA ASP A 156 0.11 -9.57 -18.36
C ASP A 156 -1.15 -8.73 -18.09
N ASP A 157 -1.57 -8.61 -16.82
CA ASP A 157 -2.70 -7.74 -16.46
C ASP A 157 -2.32 -6.27 -16.63
N GLN A 158 -3.04 -5.59 -17.53
CA GLN A 158 -2.84 -4.18 -17.83
C GLN A 158 -3.58 -3.23 -16.89
N HIS A 159 -4.28 -3.76 -15.89
CA HIS A 159 -4.98 -2.93 -14.93
C HIS A 159 -3.99 -2.15 -14.04
N PRO A 160 -4.23 -0.85 -13.76
CA PRO A 160 -3.32 -0.04 -12.94
C PRO A 160 -3.00 -0.61 -11.56
N LEU A 161 -3.97 -1.27 -10.91
CA LEU A 161 -3.75 -1.93 -9.62
C LEU A 161 -2.70 -3.06 -9.72
N ALA A 162 -2.80 -3.92 -10.72
CA ALA A 162 -1.83 -5.00 -10.93
C ALA A 162 -0.45 -4.41 -11.25
N GLN A 163 -0.39 -3.39 -12.10
CA GLN A 163 0.86 -2.70 -12.44
C GLN A 163 1.51 -1.98 -11.25
N TRP A 164 0.71 -1.48 -10.31
CA TRP A 164 1.21 -0.79 -9.13
C TRP A 164 1.58 -1.77 -8.02
N LEU A 165 0.61 -2.60 -7.59
CA LEU A 165 0.77 -3.45 -6.40
C LEU A 165 1.49 -4.76 -6.70
N GLY A 166 1.40 -5.29 -7.93
CA GLY A 166 2.04 -6.52 -8.31
C GLY A 166 3.56 -6.56 -8.12
N PRO A 167 4.33 -5.54 -8.56
CA PRO A 167 5.77 -5.48 -8.28
C PRO A 167 6.11 -5.43 -6.79
N LEU A 168 5.31 -4.73 -5.99
CA LEU A 168 5.47 -4.66 -4.53
C LEU A 168 5.21 -6.02 -3.88
N LEU A 169 4.13 -6.68 -4.28
CA LEU A 169 3.77 -8.00 -3.79
C LEU A 169 4.83 -9.05 -4.17
N ARG A 170 5.29 -9.07 -5.41
CA ARG A 170 6.39 -9.94 -5.85
C ARG A 170 7.68 -9.71 -5.05
N SER A 171 8.01 -8.44 -4.79
CA SER A 171 9.18 -8.10 -3.97
C SER A 171 9.08 -8.63 -2.55
N HIS A 172 7.88 -8.57 -1.95
CA HIS A 172 7.63 -9.11 -0.60
C HIS A 172 7.67 -10.64 -0.55
N LEU A 173 7.21 -11.30 -1.61
CA LEU A 173 7.25 -12.77 -1.75
C LEU A 173 8.65 -13.31 -2.08
N GLN A 174 9.60 -12.44 -2.41
CA GLN A 174 10.96 -12.86 -2.74
C GLN A 174 11.62 -13.59 -1.57
N GLY A 175 12.05 -14.83 -1.81
CA GLY A 175 12.62 -15.71 -0.79
C GLY A 175 11.60 -16.49 0.04
N GLN A 176 10.29 -16.28 -0.19
CA GLN A 176 9.18 -16.96 0.50
C GLN A 176 8.40 -17.87 -0.46
N ALA A 177 9.08 -18.83 -1.10
CA ALA A 177 8.52 -19.62 -2.20
C ALA A 177 7.18 -20.32 -1.83
N ALA A 178 7.05 -20.84 -0.60
CA ALA A 178 5.82 -21.50 -0.19
C ALA A 178 4.65 -20.50 -0.01
N ALA A 179 4.91 -19.30 0.53
CA ALA A 179 3.90 -18.25 0.58
C ALA A 179 3.51 -17.77 -0.82
N ALA A 180 4.50 -17.62 -1.72
CA ALA A 180 4.27 -17.23 -3.12
C ALA A 180 3.29 -18.20 -3.79
N THR A 181 3.48 -19.51 -3.61
CA THR A 181 2.56 -20.53 -4.15
C THR A 181 1.12 -20.34 -3.70
N VAL A 182 0.89 -20.08 -2.42
CA VAL A 182 -0.46 -19.87 -1.89
C VAL A 182 -1.06 -18.60 -2.49
N VAL A 183 -0.30 -17.51 -2.53
CA VAL A 183 -0.75 -16.19 -3.03
C VAL A 183 -1.01 -16.21 -4.54
N GLU A 184 -0.16 -16.88 -5.31
CA GLU A 184 -0.29 -17.00 -6.78
C GLU A 184 -1.49 -17.85 -7.20
N LEU A 185 -1.92 -18.79 -6.36
CA LEU A 185 -3.06 -19.66 -6.64
C LEU A 185 -4.37 -19.15 -6.02
N ASP A 186 -4.34 -18.06 -5.27
CA ASP A 186 -5.52 -17.53 -4.59
C ASP A 186 -6.25 -16.50 -5.46
N ASP A 187 -7.41 -16.88 -5.96
CA ASP A 187 -8.33 -15.99 -6.71
C ASP A 187 -9.35 -15.30 -5.81
N GLY A 188 -9.34 -15.61 -4.51
CA GLY A 188 -10.25 -15.06 -3.51
C GLY A 188 -9.65 -13.93 -2.69
N PRO A 189 -10.33 -13.53 -1.62
CA PRO A 189 -9.80 -12.59 -0.65
C PRO A 189 -8.70 -13.25 0.18
N LEU A 190 -7.59 -12.54 0.34
CA LEU A 190 -6.45 -12.96 1.16
C LEU A 190 -6.15 -11.90 2.21
N LEU A 191 -6.03 -12.31 3.46
CA LEU A 191 -5.52 -11.49 4.54
C LEU A 191 -4.08 -11.91 4.86
N TRP A 192 -3.14 -11.03 4.64
CA TRP A 192 -1.74 -11.25 4.96
C TRP A 192 -1.32 -10.43 6.17
N GLN A 193 -0.76 -11.10 7.15
CA GLN A 193 -0.27 -10.50 8.38
C GLN A 193 1.22 -10.79 8.54
N HIS A 194 2.01 -9.78 8.82
CA HIS A 194 3.40 -9.95 9.24
C HIS A 194 3.51 -9.72 10.73
N GLN A 195 4.11 -10.68 11.43
CA GLN A 195 4.30 -10.68 12.87
C GLN A 195 5.78 -10.82 13.18
N SER A 196 6.17 -10.59 14.44
CA SER A 196 7.54 -10.83 14.89
C SER A 196 7.97 -12.31 14.77
N ASP A 197 6.99 -13.21 14.77
CA ASP A 197 7.20 -14.67 14.75
C ASP A 197 7.14 -15.25 13.31
N GLY A 198 6.99 -14.40 12.31
CA GLY A 198 6.82 -14.75 10.90
C GLY A 198 5.53 -14.21 10.29
N TRP A 199 5.27 -14.60 9.06
CA TRP A 199 4.04 -14.21 8.38
C TRP A 199 2.92 -15.23 8.61
N LEU A 200 1.69 -14.74 8.46
CA LEU A 200 0.47 -15.51 8.50
C LEU A 200 -0.45 -15.06 7.36
N LEU A 201 -0.94 -16.02 6.56
CA LEU A 201 -1.95 -15.77 5.53
C LEU A 201 -3.27 -16.39 5.99
N THR A 202 -4.37 -15.71 5.68
CA THR A 202 -5.73 -16.26 5.82
C THR A 202 -6.39 -16.19 4.46
N THR A 203 -6.89 -17.31 3.98
CA THR A 203 -7.59 -17.45 2.70
C THR A 203 -9.00 -17.97 2.94
N SER A 204 -9.90 -17.82 1.98
CA SER A 204 -11.16 -18.53 2.04
C SER A 204 -10.90 -20.04 1.93
N ARG A 205 -11.76 -20.89 2.52
CA ARG A 205 -11.55 -22.34 2.48
C ARG A 205 -11.66 -22.95 1.08
N GLU A 206 -12.32 -22.26 0.18
CA GLU A 206 -12.53 -22.71 -1.21
C GLU A 206 -11.38 -22.30 -2.14
N GLN A 207 -10.55 -21.36 -1.69
CA GLN A 207 -9.43 -20.80 -2.45
C GLN A 207 -8.21 -20.58 -1.54
N PRO A 208 -6.98 -20.85 -2.00
CA PRO A 208 -6.67 -21.57 -3.25
C PRO A 208 -7.08 -23.05 -3.19
N GLN A 209 -7.24 -23.68 -4.35
CA GLN A 209 -7.57 -25.11 -4.41
C GLN A 209 -6.43 -25.94 -3.80
N GLN A 210 -6.71 -26.62 -2.69
CA GLN A 210 -5.73 -27.39 -1.91
C GLN A 210 -4.91 -28.34 -2.76
N ALA A 211 -5.54 -29.05 -3.72
CA ALA A 211 -4.85 -30.01 -4.57
C ALA A 211 -3.78 -29.34 -5.47
N LEU A 212 -4.02 -28.12 -5.92
CA LEU A 212 -3.05 -27.37 -6.72
C LEU A 212 -1.88 -26.91 -5.85
N VAL A 213 -2.16 -26.40 -4.64
CA VAL A 213 -1.13 -26.01 -3.66
C VAL A 213 -0.25 -27.21 -3.34
N ASP A 214 -0.84 -28.37 -3.03
CA ASP A 214 -0.10 -29.60 -2.72
C ASP A 214 0.85 -30.01 -3.87
N VAL A 215 0.37 -29.97 -5.12
CA VAL A 215 1.18 -30.30 -6.29
C VAL A 215 2.35 -29.34 -6.45
N GLN A 216 2.09 -28.03 -6.40
CA GLN A 216 3.15 -27.03 -6.60
C GLN A 216 4.19 -27.04 -5.47
N LEU A 217 3.77 -27.25 -4.22
CA LEU A 217 4.71 -27.36 -3.10
C LEU A 217 5.56 -28.64 -3.22
N GLN A 218 4.98 -29.75 -3.73
CA GLN A 218 5.73 -30.96 -4.00
C GLN A 218 6.76 -30.78 -5.14
N GLU A 219 6.39 -30.06 -6.20
CA GLU A 219 7.31 -29.72 -7.29
C GLU A 219 8.49 -28.87 -6.80
N GLN A 220 8.31 -28.07 -5.74
CA GLN A 220 9.38 -27.34 -5.04
C GLN A 220 10.24 -28.22 -4.13
N GLY A 221 10.00 -29.54 -4.10
CA GLY A 221 10.72 -30.49 -3.27
C GLY A 221 10.30 -30.52 -1.81
N LEU A 222 9.08 -30.05 -1.50
CA LEU A 222 8.52 -30.11 -0.17
C LEU A 222 7.73 -31.40 0.01
N SER A 223 7.77 -31.97 1.22
CA SER A 223 7.00 -33.16 1.60
C SER A 223 5.92 -32.75 2.60
N ARG A 224 4.67 -33.15 2.31
CA ARG A 224 3.53 -32.93 3.20
C ARG A 224 3.48 -33.99 4.28
N SER A 225 3.23 -33.57 5.52
CA SER A 225 2.91 -34.42 6.66
C SER A 225 1.85 -33.78 7.54
N GLU A 226 1.29 -34.53 8.46
CA GLU A 226 0.32 -34.03 9.45
C GLU A 226 0.97 -34.04 10.84
N LEU A 227 0.72 -32.95 11.58
CA LEU A 227 1.11 -32.83 12.99
C LEU A 227 -0.14 -32.65 13.84
N ASP A 228 -0.22 -33.39 14.92
CA ASP A 228 -1.22 -33.13 15.97
C ASP A 228 -0.63 -32.14 16.97
N GLY A 229 -1.21 -30.96 17.06
CA GLY A 229 -0.78 -29.90 17.96
C GLY A 229 -1.95 -29.27 18.72
N ASP A 230 -1.87 -29.22 20.04
CA ASP A 230 -2.86 -28.55 20.92
C ASP A 230 -4.34 -28.97 20.65
N GLY A 231 -4.58 -30.22 20.17
CA GLY A 231 -5.92 -30.73 19.83
C GLY A 231 -6.40 -30.37 18.41
N GLU A 232 -5.58 -29.80 17.62
CA GLU A 232 -5.84 -29.46 16.22
C GLU A 232 -4.88 -30.20 15.27
N ARG A 233 -5.38 -30.62 14.12
CA ARG A 233 -4.58 -31.21 13.06
C ARG A 233 -4.03 -30.12 12.14
N LEU A 234 -2.70 -30.07 12.02
CA LEU A 234 -1.99 -29.15 11.14
C LEU A 234 -1.38 -29.90 9.97
N ALA A 235 -1.58 -29.43 8.75
CA ALA A 235 -0.79 -29.88 7.61
C ALA A 235 0.51 -29.07 7.58
N VAL A 236 1.64 -29.75 7.35
CA VAL A 236 2.95 -29.10 7.29
C VAL A 236 3.71 -29.57 6.06
N TRP A 237 4.41 -28.64 5.42
CA TRP A 237 5.32 -28.94 4.30
C TRP A 237 6.73 -28.62 4.73
N THR A 238 7.59 -29.62 4.60
CA THR A 238 8.98 -29.59 5.04
C THR A 238 9.92 -29.94 3.90
N ARG A 239 11.14 -29.41 3.95
CA ARG A 239 12.26 -29.85 3.12
C ARG A 239 13.34 -30.49 3.96
N LEU A 240 14.05 -31.48 3.41
CA LEU A 240 15.21 -32.05 4.04
C LEU A 240 16.44 -31.20 3.72
N VAL A 241 17.06 -30.63 4.72
CA VAL A 241 18.29 -29.86 4.61
C VAL A 241 19.44 -30.61 5.26
N ARG A 242 20.64 -30.53 4.68
CA ARG A 242 21.82 -31.13 5.26
C ARG A 242 22.36 -30.25 6.38
N GLN A 243 22.45 -30.78 7.58
CA GLN A 243 23.11 -30.08 8.66
C GLN A 243 24.59 -29.86 8.37
N ARG A 244 25.07 -28.63 8.59
CA ARG A 244 26.52 -28.31 8.57
C ARG A 244 27.09 -28.63 9.95
N GLY A 245 27.90 -29.66 10.04
CA GLY A 245 28.53 -30.02 11.31
C GLY A 245 29.24 -31.38 11.27
N ARG A 246 29.86 -31.80 12.43
CA ARG A 246 30.62 -33.05 12.58
C ARG A 246 29.74 -34.32 12.47
N THR A 247 28.43 -34.20 12.66
CA THR A 247 27.43 -35.23 12.43
C THR A 247 26.58 -34.85 11.26
N ALA A 248 26.96 -35.29 10.05
CA ALA A 248 26.20 -35.02 8.82
C ALA A 248 24.85 -35.76 8.88
N GLY A 249 23.81 -35.09 9.37
CA GLY A 249 22.43 -35.56 9.40
C GLY A 249 21.57 -34.80 8.38
N LEU A 250 20.39 -35.34 8.05
CA LEU A 250 19.32 -34.62 7.38
C LEU A 250 18.35 -34.10 8.47
N GLU A 251 17.99 -32.84 8.36
CA GLU A 251 17.01 -32.19 9.24
C GLU A 251 15.81 -31.74 8.41
N ALA A 252 14.61 -31.97 8.93
CA ALA A 252 13.39 -31.47 8.31
C ALA A 252 13.20 -30.00 8.71
N GLN A 253 13.28 -29.10 7.72
CA GLN A 253 13.01 -27.67 7.89
C GLN A 253 11.59 -27.39 7.44
N LEU A 254 10.79 -26.76 8.33
CA LEU A 254 9.45 -26.27 7.99
C LEU A 254 9.54 -25.18 6.92
N ALA A 255 8.72 -25.29 5.88
CA ALA A 255 8.55 -24.27 4.85
C ALA A 255 7.24 -23.51 5.03
N ILE A 256 6.14 -24.21 5.32
CA ILE A 256 4.82 -23.65 5.57
C ILE A 256 3.99 -24.66 6.39
N ALA A 257 3.11 -24.15 7.21
CA ALA A 257 2.11 -24.94 7.93
C ALA A 257 0.71 -24.39 7.67
N GLN A 258 -0.30 -25.27 7.68
CA GLN A 258 -1.69 -24.92 7.45
C GLN A 258 -2.56 -25.43 8.61
N ALA A 259 -3.50 -24.57 9.03
CA ALA A 259 -4.58 -24.92 9.95
C ALA A 259 -5.92 -24.63 9.28
N HIS A 260 -6.89 -25.51 9.49
CA HIS A 260 -8.22 -25.38 8.96
C HIS A 260 -9.18 -24.80 9.99
N ALA A 261 -10.03 -23.86 9.59
CA ALA A 261 -11.18 -23.41 10.36
C ALA A 261 -12.48 -23.62 9.57
N ALA A 262 -13.62 -23.22 10.12
CA ALA A 262 -14.91 -23.49 9.49
C ALA A 262 -15.04 -22.88 8.08
N SER A 263 -14.60 -21.64 7.91
CA SER A 263 -14.78 -20.85 6.66
C SER A 263 -13.45 -20.39 6.03
N VAL A 264 -12.33 -20.55 6.72
CA VAL A 264 -11.03 -20.07 6.28
C VAL A 264 -9.94 -21.08 6.52
N ASP A 265 -8.87 -20.95 5.74
CA ASP A 265 -7.60 -21.63 5.94
C ASP A 265 -6.54 -20.63 6.40
N TRP A 266 -5.73 -21.07 7.35
CA TRP A 266 -4.61 -20.31 7.89
C TRP A 266 -3.31 -20.93 7.44
N TRP A 267 -2.41 -20.13 6.90
CA TRP A 267 -1.10 -20.55 6.44
C TRP A 267 -0.04 -19.76 7.21
N GLY A 268 0.91 -20.42 7.80
CA GLY A 268 1.95 -19.75 8.60
C GLY A 268 3.34 -20.19 8.24
N GLU A 269 4.28 -19.25 8.31
CA GLU A 269 5.72 -19.52 8.17
C GLU A 269 6.24 -20.42 9.28
N THR A 270 5.69 -20.24 10.48
CA THR A 270 6.08 -20.97 11.68
C THR A 270 4.85 -21.51 12.42
N LEU A 271 5.05 -22.57 13.19
CA LEU A 271 3.99 -23.10 14.08
C LEU A 271 3.61 -22.08 15.16
N ILE A 272 4.54 -21.21 15.56
CA ILE A 272 4.30 -20.16 16.55
C ILE A 272 3.37 -19.10 15.97
N ALA A 273 3.60 -18.66 14.73
CA ALA A 273 2.71 -17.71 14.04
C ALA A 273 1.28 -18.27 13.93
N LEU A 274 1.13 -19.55 13.56
CA LEU A 274 -0.17 -20.22 13.53
C LEU A 274 -0.82 -20.31 14.91
N LYS A 275 -0.07 -20.58 15.96
CA LYS A 275 -0.58 -20.63 17.33
C LYS A 275 -1.12 -19.29 17.79
N HIS A 276 -0.49 -18.18 17.37
CA HIS A 276 -0.89 -16.82 17.72
C HIS A 276 -1.97 -16.24 16.77
N ARG A 277 -2.49 -17.01 15.82
CA ARG A 277 -3.44 -16.53 14.81
C ARG A 277 -4.73 -15.92 15.39
N GLN A 278 -5.12 -16.35 16.59
CA GLN A 278 -6.31 -15.87 17.29
C GLN A 278 -6.00 -14.78 18.33
N ASP A 279 -4.73 -14.38 18.49
CA ASP A 279 -4.38 -13.29 19.41
C ASP A 279 -4.72 -11.93 18.79
N THR A 280 -5.86 -11.38 19.19
CA THR A 280 -6.39 -10.12 18.64
C THR A 280 -5.79 -8.87 19.29
N ARG A 281 -4.90 -9.01 20.28
CA ARG A 281 -4.28 -7.85 20.94
C ARG A 281 -3.43 -7.03 19.96
N GLY A 282 -3.73 -5.74 19.86
CA GLY A 282 -3.03 -4.79 18.98
C GLY A 282 -3.54 -4.74 17.53
N VAL A 283 -4.36 -5.69 17.09
CA VAL A 283 -4.95 -5.70 15.74
C VAL A 283 -6.29 -4.96 15.72
N GLN A 284 -7.16 -5.19 16.70
CA GLN A 284 -8.52 -4.64 16.76
C GLN A 284 -8.63 -3.12 16.60
N PRO A 285 -7.76 -2.28 17.20
CA PRO A 285 -7.83 -0.84 16.98
C PRO A 285 -7.60 -0.46 15.53
N ARG A 286 -6.67 -1.14 14.84
CA ARG A 286 -6.34 -0.89 13.43
C ARG A 286 -7.46 -1.35 12.50
N LEU A 287 -8.08 -2.47 12.79
CA LEU A 287 -9.25 -2.93 12.02
C LEU A 287 -10.41 -1.95 12.11
N ARG A 288 -10.63 -1.31 13.26
CA ARG A 288 -11.62 -0.25 13.38
C ARG A 288 -11.29 0.98 12.53
N GLN A 289 -10.01 1.36 12.48
CA GLN A 289 -9.56 2.43 11.59
C GLN A 289 -9.81 2.08 10.12
N TRP A 290 -9.47 0.87 9.72
CA TRP A 290 -9.77 0.38 8.38
C TRP A 290 -11.27 0.43 8.09
N GLN A 291 -12.11 -0.15 8.93
CA GLN A 291 -13.57 -0.13 8.76
C GLN A 291 -14.10 1.31 8.64
N ALA A 292 -13.54 2.24 9.40
CA ALA A 292 -13.91 3.66 9.31
C ALA A 292 -13.51 4.31 7.97
N ILE A 293 -12.37 3.90 7.37
CA ILE A 293 -11.95 4.41 6.04
C ILE A 293 -12.79 3.80 4.93
N SER A 294 -13.15 2.53 5.06
CA SER A 294 -13.86 1.77 4.02
C SER A 294 -15.38 1.84 4.14
N SER A 295 -15.93 2.51 5.16
CA SER A 295 -17.38 2.56 5.39
C SER A 295 -18.16 3.23 4.25
N ASP A 296 -17.56 4.17 3.56
CA ASP A 296 -18.19 4.94 2.48
C ASP A 296 -17.70 4.53 1.07
N GLY A 297 -16.70 3.62 1.00
CA GLY A 297 -16.05 3.17 -0.23
C GLY A 297 -16.42 1.74 -0.63
N ARG A 298 -15.84 1.31 -1.73
CA ARG A 298 -15.85 -0.09 -2.20
C ARG A 298 -14.41 -0.59 -2.28
N PRO A 299 -13.79 -0.90 -1.13
CA PRO A 299 -12.38 -1.27 -1.08
C PRO A 299 -12.11 -2.50 -1.95
N ALA A 300 -11.02 -2.46 -2.71
CA ALA A 300 -10.47 -3.60 -3.45
C ALA A 300 -9.21 -4.13 -2.77
N GLN A 301 -8.41 -3.22 -2.21
CA GLN A 301 -7.15 -3.55 -1.53
C GLN A 301 -7.02 -2.67 -0.29
N ALA A 302 -6.41 -3.21 0.77
CA ALA A 302 -6.14 -2.42 1.97
C ALA A 302 -4.82 -2.83 2.62
N LEU A 303 -4.13 -1.84 3.22
CA LEU A 303 -2.88 -2.01 3.95
C LEU A 303 -2.93 -1.20 5.24
N LEU A 304 -2.54 -1.83 6.35
CA LEU A 304 -2.36 -1.19 7.64
C LEU A 304 -0.95 -1.46 8.18
N LEU A 305 -0.27 -0.43 8.56
CA LEU A 305 1.06 -0.47 9.16
C LEU A 305 1.01 -0.01 10.61
N ALA A 306 1.73 -0.71 11.50
CA ALA A 306 1.99 -0.26 12.87
C ALA A 306 2.93 0.93 12.88
N ALA A 307 3.20 1.49 14.08
CA ALA A 307 4.07 2.65 14.26
C ALA A 307 5.45 2.47 13.60
N GLU A 308 6.16 1.38 13.92
CA GLU A 308 7.52 1.14 13.44
C GLU A 308 7.59 1.03 11.91
N PRO A 309 6.86 0.13 11.22
CA PRO A 309 6.91 0.08 9.76
C PRO A 309 6.37 1.34 9.09
N SER A 310 5.44 2.07 9.71
CA SER A 310 4.97 3.36 9.20
C SER A 310 6.09 4.42 9.24
N GLN A 311 6.83 4.49 10.35
CA GLN A 311 7.95 5.39 10.52
C GLN A 311 9.07 5.11 9.52
N ASP A 312 9.36 3.83 9.27
CA ASP A 312 10.40 3.41 8.33
C ASP A 312 10.00 3.71 6.88
N LEU A 313 8.76 3.44 6.52
CA LEU A 313 8.22 3.79 5.20
C LEU A 313 8.29 5.30 4.95
N LEU A 314 7.82 6.10 5.91
CA LEU A 314 7.84 7.56 5.80
C LEU A 314 9.27 8.11 5.81
N ALA A 315 10.19 7.53 6.58
CA ALA A 315 11.59 7.95 6.59
C ALA A 315 12.28 7.73 5.23
N ALA A 316 11.89 6.71 4.50
CA ALA A 316 12.37 6.45 3.15
C ALA A 316 11.73 7.37 2.08
N TRP A 317 10.58 7.99 2.39
CA TRP A 317 9.83 8.82 1.46
C TRP A 317 10.30 10.28 1.48
N GLN A 318 10.91 10.74 0.39
CA GLN A 318 11.50 12.09 0.31
C GLN A 318 10.55 13.24 0.68
N PRO A 319 9.26 13.26 0.24
CA PRO A 319 8.35 14.33 0.63
C PRO A 319 8.13 14.44 2.14
N TRP A 320 8.27 13.36 2.89
CA TRP A 320 8.15 13.39 4.35
C TRP A 320 9.22 14.26 5.02
N ALA A 321 10.44 14.22 4.50
CA ALA A 321 11.51 15.10 4.98
C ALA A 321 11.16 16.59 4.77
N PHE A 322 10.48 16.92 3.65
CA PHE A 322 9.99 18.26 3.39
C PHE A 322 8.89 18.68 4.38
N VAL A 323 7.92 17.79 4.66
CA VAL A 323 6.86 18.03 5.66
C VAL A 323 7.46 18.28 7.03
N GLN A 324 8.44 17.48 7.47
CA GLN A 324 9.14 17.68 8.74
C GLN A 324 9.89 19.03 8.80
N ALA A 325 10.54 19.42 7.70
CA ALA A 325 11.22 20.70 7.61
C ALA A 325 10.24 21.89 7.75
N LEU A 326 9.05 21.80 7.15
CA LEU A 326 8.00 22.80 7.29
C LEU A 326 7.45 22.84 8.72
N ALA A 327 7.30 21.69 9.36
CA ALA A 327 6.84 21.60 10.76
C ALA A 327 7.88 22.11 11.76
N GLY A 328 9.13 22.31 11.35
CA GLY A 328 10.23 22.78 12.21
C GLY A 328 10.67 21.77 13.29
N GLN A 329 10.14 20.54 13.23
CA GLN A 329 10.43 19.47 14.20
C GLN A 329 10.36 18.09 13.57
N SER A 330 11.04 17.12 14.18
CA SER A 330 10.92 15.72 13.78
C SER A 330 9.57 15.16 14.24
N MET A 331 8.78 14.67 13.28
CA MET A 331 7.49 14.02 13.55
C MET A 331 7.61 12.49 13.65
N LYS A 332 8.84 11.93 13.56
CA LYS A 332 9.03 10.48 13.52
C LYS A 332 8.42 9.78 14.74
N GLY A 333 8.65 10.29 15.94
CA GLY A 333 8.12 9.70 17.18
C GLY A 333 6.60 9.87 17.39
N GLN A 334 5.96 10.71 16.59
CA GLN A 334 4.51 10.95 16.67
C GLN A 334 3.71 10.01 15.76
N VAL A 335 4.36 9.36 14.78
CA VAL A 335 3.67 8.43 13.87
C VAL A 335 3.34 7.15 14.61
N GLN A 336 2.05 6.85 14.74
CA GLN A 336 1.51 5.67 15.41
C GLN A 336 0.99 4.60 14.44
N GLY A 337 0.70 4.98 13.20
CA GLY A 337 0.23 4.06 12.18
C GLY A 337 -0.03 4.74 10.85
N LEU A 338 -0.09 3.93 9.82
CA LEU A 338 -0.48 4.32 8.47
C LEU A 338 -1.47 3.31 7.92
N SER A 339 -2.55 3.77 7.33
CA SER A 339 -3.47 2.94 6.59
C SER A 339 -3.69 3.48 5.18
N LEU A 340 -3.77 2.56 4.23
CA LEU A 340 -4.06 2.82 2.82
C LEU A 340 -5.18 1.89 2.37
N VAL A 341 -6.22 2.44 1.79
CA VAL A 341 -7.28 1.70 1.12
C VAL A 341 -7.34 2.15 -0.33
N VAL A 342 -7.43 1.20 -1.23
CA VAL A 342 -7.65 1.44 -2.65
C VAL A 342 -9.02 0.87 -3.00
N ASP A 343 -9.92 1.71 -3.47
CA ASP A 343 -11.25 1.28 -3.89
C ASP A 343 -11.24 0.63 -5.28
N VAL A 344 -12.33 -0.03 -5.61
CA VAL A 344 -12.56 -0.49 -6.99
C VAL A 344 -12.58 0.71 -7.93
N ASP A 345 -12.13 0.48 -9.17
CA ASP A 345 -12.16 1.51 -10.19
C ASP A 345 -13.59 1.98 -10.46
N GLN A 346 -13.74 3.27 -10.62
CA GLN A 346 -14.99 3.93 -10.99
C GLN A 346 -14.88 4.41 -12.43
N GLN A 347 -15.89 4.11 -13.23
CA GLN A 347 -15.93 4.54 -14.63
C GLN A 347 -17.07 5.53 -14.82
N ASP A 348 -16.78 6.62 -15.53
CA ASP A 348 -17.76 7.61 -15.96
C ASP A 348 -17.66 7.85 -17.48
N ASP A 349 -18.40 8.83 -17.99
CA ASP A 349 -18.40 9.15 -19.42
C ASP A 349 -17.08 9.78 -19.88
N VAL A 350 -16.24 10.22 -18.94
CA VAL A 350 -15.03 11.02 -19.19
C VAL A 350 -13.75 10.19 -19.05
N GLY A 351 -13.82 9.01 -18.43
CA GLY A 351 -12.66 8.13 -18.20
C GLY A 351 -12.85 7.21 -17.01
N SER A 352 -11.75 6.88 -16.33
CA SER A 352 -11.77 6.05 -15.13
C SER A 352 -11.06 6.73 -13.97
N LYS A 353 -11.48 6.38 -12.77
CA LYS A 353 -10.94 6.88 -11.50
C LYS A 353 -10.58 5.69 -10.61
N LEU A 354 -9.43 5.77 -9.95
CA LEU A 354 -9.03 4.86 -8.90
C LEU A 354 -8.96 5.64 -7.58
N PRO A 355 -9.99 5.55 -6.71
CA PRO A 355 -10.00 6.25 -5.44
C PRO A 355 -9.02 5.61 -4.45
N LEU A 356 -8.38 6.44 -3.64
CA LEU A 356 -7.41 6.08 -2.63
C LEU A 356 -7.74 6.82 -1.33
N HIS A 357 -7.67 6.12 -0.21
CA HIS A 357 -7.85 6.69 1.11
C HIS A 357 -6.64 6.38 1.97
N VAL A 358 -5.99 7.40 2.47
CA VAL A 358 -4.80 7.27 3.33
C VAL A 358 -5.09 7.93 4.66
N ARG A 359 -4.74 7.28 5.76
CA ARG A 359 -4.74 7.87 7.10
C ARG A 359 -3.40 7.67 7.77
N LEU A 360 -2.86 8.76 8.26
CA LEU A 360 -1.66 8.80 9.07
C LEU A 360 -2.04 9.18 10.49
N ASP A 361 -1.85 8.25 11.44
CA ASP A 361 -2.14 8.48 12.85
C ASP A 361 -0.93 9.09 13.53
N LEU A 362 -1.16 10.21 14.20
CA LEU A 362 -0.15 10.98 14.95
C LEU A 362 -0.55 10.94 16.42
N GLY A 363 0.34 10.44 17.29
CA GLY A 363 0.10 10.36 18.74
C GLY A 363 0.61 11.56 19.52
#